data_37714eaefa9cf361a6115388b9e80312
#
_entry.id   37714eaefa9cf361a6115388b9e80312
#
_cell.length_a   1.000
_cell.length_b   1.000
_cell.length_c   1.000
_cell.angle_alpha   90.00
_cell.angle_beta   90.00
_cell.angle_gamma   90.00
#
_symmetry.space_group_name_H-M   'P 1'
#
loop_
_entity.id
_entity.type
_entity.pdbx_description
1 polymer ?
#
loop_
_entity_poly.entity_id
_entity_poly.type
_entity_poly.pdbx_seq_one_letter_code
_entity_poly.pdbx_strand_id
1 'polypeptide(L)'
;VQWRCDVFSDWVREFREVINETRPHALLGTFHCPWTDTEFDGALRNKLAIDLKAQAEYIDVFSIMPYHARFGHAEDPSWISRQSAWLGEYLDIKGEAGERCQIWPIVQLSDWGESVAVDQVQSVLDHGTRLPATGVMVFNWGSLKGETEKINEMRSYYRSIRPSSHEGEK
;
A
#
# COMPACT_ATOMS: atom_id res chain seq x y z
N VAL A 1 9.74 -1.76 24.74
CA VAL A 1 9.37 -1.55 23.32
C VAL A 1 10.28 -2.38 22.43
N GLN A 2 11.62 -2.21 22.48
CA GLN A 2 12.57 -2.88 21.59
C GLN A 2 12.36 -4.40 21.52
N TRP A 3 12.33 -5.10 22.64
CA TRP A 3 12.11 -6.55 22.68
C TRP A 3 10.85 -7.01 21.88
N ARG A 4 9.75 -6.26 21.93
CA ARG A 4 8.55 -6.61 21.13
C ARG A 4 8.79 -6.42 19.64
N CYS A 5 9.51 -5.37 19.27
CA CYS A 5 9.90 -5.13 17.87
C CYS A 5 10.81 -6.25 17.37
N ASP A 6 11.77 -6.67 18.20
CA ASP A 6 12.71 -7.76 17.83
C ASP A 6 11.95 -9.07 17.63
N VAL A 7 11.07 -9.45 18.55
CA VAL A 7 10.23 -10.66 18.42
C VAL A 7 9.39 -10.63 17.15
N PHE A 8 8.78 -9.47 16.82
CA PHE A 8 7.95 -9.36 15.63
C PHE A 8 8.79 -9.39 14.34
N SER A 9 9.95 -8.75 14.34
CA SER A 9 10.89 -8.80 13.19
C SER A 9 11.48 -10.19 13.01
N ASP A 10 11.74 -10.93 14.09
CA ASP A 10 12.17 -12.33 14.02
C ASP A 10 11.14 -13.23 13.37
N TRP A 11 9.85 -13.06 13.67
CA TRP A 11 8.79 -13.80 12.97
C TRP A 11 8.77 -13.48 11.47
N VAL A 12 8.92 -12.20 11.09
CA VAL A 12 8.99 -11.81 9.68
C VAL A 12 10.18 -12.48 8.99
N ARG A 13 11.35 -12.53 9.65
CA ARG A 13 12.54 -13.25 9.17
C ARG A 13 12.25 -14.74 8.98
N GLU A 14 11.64 -15.41 9.96
CA GLU A 14 11.29 -16.84 9.86
C GLU A 14 10.33 -17.11 8.68
N PHE A 15 9.31 -16.26 8.48
CA PHE A 15 8.45 -16.36 7.30
C PHE A 15 9.24 -16.24 5.99
N ARG A 16 10.20 -15.33 5.91
CA ARG A 16 11.07 -15.17 4.75
C ARG A 16 11.89 -16.43 4.49
N GLU A 17 12.47 -17.02 5.54
CA GLU A 17 13.25 -18.25 5.43
C GLU A 17 12.39 -19.40 4.86
N VAL A 18 11.20 -19.62 5.41
CA VAL A 18 10.25 -20.64 4.92
C VAL A 18 9.84 -20.40 3.46
N ILE A 19 9.59 -19.13 3.08
CA ILE A 19 9.25 -18.78 1.69
C ILE A 19 10.42 -19.08 0.77
N ASN A 20 11.63 -18.73 1.15
CA ASN A 20 12.82 -18.99 0.34
C ASN A 20 13.04 -20.50 0.09
N GLU A 21 12.72 -21.34 1.08
CA GLU A 21 12.84 -22.79 0.97
C GLU A 21 11.71 -23.43 0.12
N THR A 22 10.48 -22.90 0.25
CA THR A 22 9.31 -23.58 -0.30
C THR A 22 8.77 -22.94 -1.58
N ARG A 23 8.88 -21.62 -1.71
CA ARG A 23 8.37 -20.81 -2.82
C ARG A 23 9.24 -19.57 -3.06
N PRO A 24 10.50 -19.71 -3.51
CA PRO A 24 11.48 -18.62 -3.58
C PRO A 24 11.05 -17.42 -4.46
N HIS A 25 10.06 -17.59 -5.31
CA HIS A 25 9.51 -16.51 -6.15
C HIS A 25 8.28 -15.82 -5.55
N ALA A 26 7.79 -16.28 -4.39
CA ALA A 26 6.65 -15.62 -3.74
C ALA A 26 7.11 -14.37 -2.99
N LEU A 27 6.32 -13.32 -3.10
CA LEU A 27 6.55 -12.07 -2.38
C LEU A 27 6.00 -12.16 -0.96
N LEU A 28 6.77 -11.65 0.00
CA LEU A 28 6.33 -11.45 1.37
C LEU A 28 5.91 -9.98 1.54
N GLY A 29 4.65 -9.75 1.88
CA GLY A 29 4.12 -8.41 2.10
C GLY A 29 3.62 -8.20 3.53
N THR A 30 3.50 -6.94 3.93
CA THR A 30 2.88 -6.53 5.20
C THR A 30 1.68 -5.65 4.97
N PHE A 31 0.74 -5.68 5.92
CA PHE A 31 -0.33 -4.70 6.04
C PHE A 31 -0.16 -3.92 7.33
N HIS A 32 -0.11 -2.61 7.26
CA HIS A 32 0.04 -1.79 8.46
C HIS A 32 -0.62 -0.41 8.33
N CYS A 33 -0.78 0.25 9.48
CA CYS A 33 -1.31 1.61 9.53
C CYS A 33 -0.45 2.55 8.68
N PRO A 34 -1.05 3.57 8.05
CA PRO A 34 -0.34 4.49 7.17
C PRO A 34 0.37 5.61 7.93
N TRP A 35 0.59 5.44 9.23
CA TRP A 35 1.16 6.49 10.08
C TRP A 35 2.67 6.61 9.89
N THR A 36 3.16 7.82 10.12
CA THR A 36 4.60 8.08 10.22
C THR A 36 5.15 7.57 11.57
N ASP A 37 6.46 7.56 11.70
CA ASP A 37 7.15 7.12 12.91
C ASP A 37 6.90 8.01 14.14
N THR A 38 6.42 9.24 13.94
CA THR A 38 6.13 10.21 14.99
C THR A 38 4.65 10.36 15.32
N GLU A 39 3.76 10.01 14.40
CA GLU A 39 2.31 10.14 14.63
C GLU A 39 1.85 9.27 15.79
N PHE A 40 0.88 9.79 16.56
CA PHE A 40 0.31 9.13 17.73
C PHE A 40 1.39 8.67 18.75
N ASP A 41 2.36 9.54 19.04
CA ASP A 41 3.49 9.26 19.93
C ASP A 41 4.33 8.07 19.49
N GLY A 42 4.54 7.93 18.20
CA GLY A 42 5.30 6.83 17.61
C GLY A 42 4.57 5.49 17.73
N ALA A 43 3.26 5.47 17.54
CA ALA A 43 2.43 4.31 17.78
C ALA A 43 2.84 3.08 16.99
N LEU A 44 3.34 3.23 15.76
CA LEU A 44 3.85 2.09 14.97
C LEU A 44 4.82 1.25 15.79
N ARG A 45 5.83 1.88 16.37
CA ARG A 45 6.85 1.20 17.15
C ARG A 45 6.40 0.97 18.61
N ASN A 46 5.89 2.02 19.27
CA ASN A 46 5.65 2.01 20.72
C ASN A 46 4.43 1.17 21.11
N LYS A 47 3.41 1.09 20.24
CA LYS A 47 2.16 0.35 20.50
C LYS A 47 2.07 -0.93 19.71
N LEU A 48 2.35 -0.85 18.39
CA LEU A 48 2.15 -1.97 17.46
C LEU A 48 3.39 -2.84 17.28
N ALA A 49 4.55 -2.42 17.83
CA ALA A 49 5.82 -3.13 17.72
C ALA A 49 6.32 -3.30 16.28
N ILE A 50 5.94 -2.40 15.38
CA ILE A 50 6.35 -2.39 13.98
C ILE A 50 7.64 -1.57 13.87
N ASP A 51 8.76 -2.23 13.60
CA ASP A 51 10.04 -1.64 13.23
C ASP A 51 10.21 -1.79 11.72
N LEU A 52 9.79 -0.77 10.97
CA LEU A 52 9.78 -0.82 9.51
C LEU A 52 11.17 -1.06 8.91
N LYS A 53 12.22 -0.45 9.50
CA LYS A 53 13.60 -0.61 9.01
C LYS A 53 14.11 -2.02 9.23
N ALA A 54 13.88 -2.60 10.41
CA ALA A 54 14.28 -3.98 10.69
C ALA A 54 13.50 -4.98 9.80
N GLN A 55 12.22 -4.73 9.55
CA GLN A 55 11.40 -5.58 8.69
C GLN A 55 11.74 -5.44 7.21
N ALA A 56 12.23 -4.27 6.77
CA ALA A 56 12.60 -4.03 5.37
C ALA A 56 13.69 -4.96 4.85
N GLU A 57 14.47 -5.60 5.74
CA GLU A 57 15.44 -6.62 5.36
C GLU A 57 14.78 -7.89 4.80
N TYR A 58 13.53 -8.16 5.15
CA TYR A 58 12.83 -9.43 4.86
C TYR A 58 11.59 -9.26 3.99
N ILE A 59 10.99 -8.06 3.97
CA ILE A 59 9.75 -7.75 3.27
C ILE A 59 10.03 -7.33 1.82
N ASP A 60 9.22 -7.81 0.89
CA ASP A 60 9.25 -7.38 -0.51
C ASP A 60 8.24 -6.28 -0.79
N VAL A 61 7.09 -6.28 -0.11
CA VAL A 61 6.00 -5.34 -0.36
C VAL A 61 5.46 -4.75 0.94
N PHE A 62 5.60 -3.45 1.08
CA PHE A 62 4.94 -2.69 2.15
C PHE A 62 3.58 -2.18 1.68
N SER A 63 2.51 -2.68 2.30
CA SER A 63 1.14 -2.27 1.99
C SER A 63 0.58 -1.46 3.16
N ILE A 64 0.84 -0.16 3.13
CA ILE A 64 0.15 0.77 4.03
C ILE A 64 -1.33 0.85 3.67
N MET A 65 -2.17 1.16 4.63
CA MET A 65 -3.63 1.25 4.48
C MET A 65 -4.12 2.71 4.58
N PRO A 66 -3.79 3.60 3.62
CA PRO A 66 -4.17 5.00 3.67
C PRO A 66 -5.66 5.17 3.27
N TYR A 67 -6.55 4.70 4.12
CA TYR A 67 -7.99 4.86 3.96
C TYR A 67 -8.38 6.31 4.23
N HIS A 68 -8.19 7.19 3.23
CA HIS A 68 -8.24 8.62 3.37
C HIS A 68 -9.55 9.11 4.03
N ALA A 69 -10.70 8.64 3.57
CA ALA A 69 -11.97 9.03 4.16
C ALA A 69 -12.08 8.55 5.62
N ARG A 70 -11.69 7.31 5.91
CA ARG A 70 -11.73 6.72 7.25
C ARG A 70 -10.82 7.44 8.24
N PHE A 71 -9.69 7.96 7.79
CA PHE A 71 -8.74 8.68 8.64
C PHE A 71 -8.95 10.20 8.66
N GLY A 72 -10.13 10.69 8.23
CA GLY A 72 -10.51 12.10 8.34
C GLY A 72 -10.03 12.99 7.20
N HIS A 73 -9.62 12.41 6.07
CA HIS A 73 -9.14 13.09 4.87
C HIS A 73 -10.08 12.90 3.68
N ALA A 74 -11.41 12.83 3.93
CA ALA A 74 -12.39 12.52 2.90
C ALA A 74 -12.30 13.44 1.66
N GLU A 75 -12.01 14.72 1.89
CA GLU A 75 -11.88 15.72 0.82
C GLU A 75 -10.43 15.87 0.29
N ASP A 76 -9.50 15.03 0.77
CA ASP A 76 -8.08 15.13 0.41
C ASP A 76 -7.45 13.78 0.06
N PRO A 77 -7.74 13.21 -1.12
CA PRO A 77 -7.10 11.98 -1.59
C PRO A 77 -5.57 12.08 -1.69
N SER A 78 -5.01 13.31 -1.77
CA SER A 78 -3.55 13.50 -1.86
C SER A 78 -2.81 13.03 -0.60
N TRP A 79 -3.52 12.91 0.53
CA TRP A 79 -2.97 12.32 1.75
C TRP A 79 -2.42 10.90 1.50
N ILE A 80 -3.05 10.11 0.61
CA ILE A 80 -2.60 8.76 0.22
C ILE A 80 -1.15 8.79 -0.29
N SER A 81 -0.87 9.65 -1.27
CA SER A 81 0.48 9.75 -1.85
C SER A 81 1.49 10.36 -0.88
N ARG A 82 1.07 11.24 0.04
CA ARG A 82 1.97 11.77 1.07
C ARG A 82 2.44 10.67 2.03
N GLN A 83 1.54 9.75 2.42
CA GLN A 83 1.92 8.61 3.29
C GLN A 83 2.85 7.64 2.56
N SER A 84 2.61 7.37 1.28
CA SER A 84 3.51 6.56 0.46
C SER A 84 4.88 7.22 0.27
N ALA A 85 4.91 8.53 0.03
CA ALA A 85 6.16 9.29 -0.12
C ALA A 85 6.98 9.29 1.17
N TRP A 86 6.33 9.51 2.33
CA TRP A 86 7.02 9.42 3.62
C TRP A 86 7.65 8.03 3.82
N LEU A 87 6.91 6.95 3.55
CA LEU A 87 7.43 5.60 3.71
C LEU A 87 8.61 5.33 2.76
N GLY A 88 8.51 5.81 1.51
CA GLY A 88 9.61 5.71 0.54
C GLY A 88 10.87 6.43 1.01
N GLU A 89 10.74 7.65 1.51
CA GLU A 89 11.86 8.40 2.09
C GLU A 89 12.43 7.69 3.33
N TYR A 90 11.56 7.21 4.22
CA TYR A 90 11.97 6.57 5.46
C TYR A 90 12.74 5.26 5.24
N LEU A 91 12.42 4.50 4.19
CA LEU A 91 13.02 3.21 3.84
C LEU A 91 13.99 3.27 2.63
N ASP A 92 14.19 4.45 2.04
CA ASP A 92 14.97 4.66 0.80
C ASP A 92 14.43 3.83 -0.38
N ILE A 93 13.09 3.80 -0.53
CA ILE A 93 12.40 3.14 -1.64
C ILE A 93 11.94 4.23 -2.62
N LYS A 94 12.37 4.16 -3.88
CA LYS A 94 12.10 5.18 -4.91
C LYS A 94 11.03 4.76 -5.92
N GLY A 95 10.69 3.47 -5.94
CA GLY A 95 9.80 2.88 -6.94
C GLY A 95 10.51 2.62 -8.28
N GLU A 96 11.82 2.41 -8.24
CA GLU A 96 12.62 2.10 -9.42
C GLU A 96 12.54 0.61 -9.78
N ALA A 97 12.72 0.30 -11.06
CA ALA A 97 12.73 -1.08 -11.52
C ALA A 97 13.91 -1.85 -10.92
N GLY A 98 13.63 -3.02 -10.33
CA GLY A 98 14.65 -3.87 -9.71
C GLY A 98 14.91 -3.61 -8.23
N GLU A 99 14.27 -2.63 -7.63
CA GLU A 99 14.29 -2.49 -6.18
C GLU A 99 13.68 -3.73 -5.52
N ARG A 100 14.31 -4.20 -4.44
CA ARG A 100 13.83 -5.37 -3.70
C ARG A 100 12.52 -5.09 -2.99
N CYS A 101 12.45 -3.96 -2.30
CA CYS A 101 11.25 -3.53 -1.59
C CYS A 101 10.38 -2.63 -2.47
N GLN A 102 9.07 -2.84 -2.40
CA GLN A 102 8.08 -2.07 -3.13
C GLN A 102 7.02 -1.52 -2.16
N ILE A 103 6.33 -0.48 -2.56
CA ILE A 103 5.20 0.09 -1.83
C ILE A 103 3.94 -0.10 -2.66
N TRP A 104 2.97 -0.85 -2.12
CA TRP A 104 1.65 -1.04 -2.72
C TRP A 104 0.57 -0.61 -1.72
N PRO A 105 0.18 0.65 -1.69
CA PRO A 105 -0.84 1.12 -0.76
C PRO A 105 -2.18 0.43 -1.02
N ILE A 106 -2.95 0.22 0.05
CA ILE A 106 -4.31 -0.28 -0.02
C ILE A 106 -5.23 0.92 0.14
N VAL A 107 -5.86 1.35 -0.95
CA VAL A 107 -6.73 2.52 -0.95
C VAL A 107 -8.18 2.15 -0.64
N GLN A 108 -8.90 3.05 0.02
CA GLN A 108 -10.34 2.91 0.26
C GLN A 108 -11.12 3.42 -0.96
N LEU A 109 -11.93 2.55 -1.55
CA LEU A 109 -12.93 2.93 -2.57
C LEU A 109 -14.35 2.54 -2.15
N SER A 110 -14.48 1.54 -1.28
CA SER A 110 -15.78 1.17 -0.71
C SER A 110 -16.10 2.03 0.51
N ASP A 111 -17.38 2.21 0.75
CA ASP A 111 -17.86 2.83 1.97
C ASP A 111 -17.58 1.89 3.16
N TRP A 112 -16.93 2.45 4.18
CA TRP A 112 -16.60 1.73 5.41
C TRP A 112 -16.65 2.68 6.61
N GLY A 113 -17.88 3.04 6.97
CA GLY A 113 -18.16 4.09 7.94
C GLY A 113 -18.27 5.46 7.27
N GLU A 114 -17.26 5.84 6.50
CA GLU A 114 -17.23 7.04 5.67
C GLU A 114 -17.46 6.67 4.20
N SER A 115 -18.13 7.56 3.48
CA SER A 115 -18.41 7.40 2.05
C SER A 115 -17.25 7.90 1.20
N VAL A 116 -16.95 7.20 0.12
CA VAL A 116 -16.05 7.66 -0.95
C VAL A 116 -16.89 7.96 -2.17
N ALA A 117 -16.90 9.21 -2.60
CA ALA A 117 -17.71 9.64 -3.74
C ALA A 117 -17.18 9.04 -5.06
N VAL A 118 -18.09 8.84 -6.03
CA VAL A 118 -17.75 8.24 -7.34
C VAL A 118 -16.69 9.07 -8.08
N ASP A 119 -16.81 10.38 -8.04
CA ASP A 119 -15.91 11.32 -8.69
C ASP A 119 -14.51 11.37 -8.06
N GLN A 120 -14.34 10.85 -6.84
CA GLN A 120 -13.03 10.71 -6.19
C GLN A 120 -12.27 9.46 -6.62
N VAL A 121 -12.92 8.45 -7.21
CA VAL A 121 -12.32 7.14 -7.50
C VAL A 121 -11.03 7.27 -8.32
N GLN A 122 -11.05 8.06 -9.39
CA GLN A 122 -9.86 8.24 -10.23
C GLN A 122 -8.73 8.96 -9.46
N SER A 123 -9.05 10.00 -8.69
CA SER A 123 -8.07 10.71 -7.86
C SER A 123 -7.45 9.81 -6.79
N VAL A 124 -8.24 8.98 -6.13
CA VAL A 124 -7.76 8.00 -5.14
C VAL A 124 -6.78 7.02 -5.78
N LEU A 125 -7.10 6.49 -6.95
CA LEU A 125 -6.22 5.56 -7.67
C LEU A 125 -4.95 6.26 -8.18
N ASP A 126 -5.07 7.50 -8.69
CA ASP A 126 -3.91 8.29 -9.11
C ASP A 126 -2.93 8.51 -7.95
N HIS A 127 -3.43 8.91 -6.79
CA HIS A 127 -2.60 9.05 -5.61
C HIS A 127 -2.08 7.71 -5.08
N GLY A 128 -2.83 6.62 -5.24
CA GLY A 128 -2.41 5.27 -4.85
C GLY A 128 -1.31 4.68 -5.74
N THR A 129 -1.18 5.15 -6.97
CA THR A 129 -0.17 4.68 -7.93
C THR A 129 0.99 5.65 -8.14
N ARG A 130 0.98 6.78 -7.45
CA ARG A 130 2.04 7.80 -7.57
C ARG A 130 3.32 7.32 -6.89
N LEU A 131 4.45 7.48 -7.58
CA LEU A 131 5.77 7.14 -7.01
C LEU A 131 5.94 7.69 -5.58
N PRO A 132 6.58 6.93 -4.69
CA PRO A 132 7.30 5.67 -4.90
C PRO A 132 6.43 4.40 -4.93
N ALA A 133 5.09 4.52 -4.93
CA ALA A 133 4.23 3.35 -5.08
C ALA A 133 4.36 2.76 -6.50
N THR A 134 4.53 1.43 -6.57
CA THR A 134 4.68 0.67 -7.83
C THR A 134 3.47 -0.22 -8.12
N GLY A 135 2.49 -0.21 -7.24
CA GLY A 135 1.22 -0.91 -7.37
C GLY A 135 0.20 -0.34 -6.41
N VAL A 136 -1.06 -0.70 -6.57
CA VAL A 136 -2.15 -0.30 -5.67
C VAL A 136 -3.09 -1.47 -5.44
N MET A 137 -3.53 -1.63 -4.21
CA MET A 137 -4.61 -2.54 -3.84
C MET A 137 -5.84 -1.74 -3.42
N VAL A 138 -7.01 -2.34 -3.55
CA VAL A 138 -8.29 -1.68 -3.26
C VAL A 138 -9.01 -2.40 -2.12
N PHE A 139 -9.38 -1.68 -1.10
CA PHE A 139 -10.26 -2.15 -0.03
C PHE A 139 -11.70 -1.71 -0.33
N ASN A 140 -12.68 -2.61 -0.39
CA ASN A 140 -12.54 -4.05 -0.61
C ASN A 140 -13.55 -4.49 -1.68
N TRP A 141 -13.26 -5.56 -2.39
CA TRP A 141 -14.13 -6.07 -3.46
C TRP A 141 -15.53 -6.48 -2.97
N GLY A 142 -15.60 -7.04 -1.75
CA GLY A 142 -16.89 -7.49 -1.19
C GLY A 142 -17.93 -6.37 -1.12
N SER A 143 -17.51 -5.16 -0.78
CA SER A 143 -18.38 -3.98 -0.74
C SER A 143 -18.53 -3.31 -2.11
N LEU A 144 -17.47 -3.29 -2.93
CA LEU A 144 -17.48 -2.63 -4.24
C LEU A 144 -18.30 -3.35 -5.31
N LYS A 145 -18.43 -4.68 -5.24
CA LYS A 145 -19.05 -5.49 -6.30
C LYS A 145 -20.47 -5.06 -6.68
N GLY A 146 -21.18 -4.34 -5.81
CA GLY A 146 -22.51 -3.77 -6.06
C GLY A 146 -22.51 -2.31 -6.55
N GLU A 147 -21.34 -1.64 -6.52
CA GLU A 147 -21.21 -0.22 -6.83
C GLU A 147 -20.76 -0.01 -8.28
N THR A 148 -21.72 -0.18 -9.22
CA THR A 148 -21.45 -0.18 -10.67
C THR A 148 -20.73 1.09 -11.14
N GLU A 149 -21.07 2.26 -10.60
CA GLU A 149 -20.47 3.53 -11.00
C GLU A 149 -18.99 3.58 -10.60
N LYS A 150 -18.65 3.24 -9.35
CA LYS A 150 -17.26 3.18 -8.91
C LYS A 150 -16.45 2.14 -9.71
N ILE A 151 -17.05 0.98 -10.01
CA ILE A 151 -16.40 -0.04 -10.84
C ILE A 151 -16.13 0.49 -12.26
N ASN A 152 -17.03 1.28 -12.83
CA ASN A 152 -16.83 1.89 -14.14
C ASN A 152 -15.70 2.93 -14.12
N GLU A 153 -15.62 3.75 -13.07
CA GLU A 153 -14.50 4.69 -12.89
C GLU A 153 -13.15 3.96 -12.72
N MET A 154 -13.10 2.91 -11.90
CA MET A 154 -11.91 2.05 -11.80
C MET A 154 -11.51 1.47 -13.17
N ARG A 155 -12.48 0.95 -13.92
CA ARG A 155 -12.22 0.39 -15.26
C ARG A 155 -11.66 1.45 -16.21
N SER A 156 -12.22 2.67 -16.17
CA SER A 156 -11.76 3.80 -16.95
C SER A 156 -10.31 4.15 -16.62
N TYR A 157 -10.01 4.26 -15.33
CA TYR A 157 -8.66 4.54 -14.84
C TYR A 157 -7.65 3.48 -15.31
N TYR A 158 -7.91 2.20 -15.07
CA TYR A 158 -6.99 1.13 -15.46
C TYR A 158 -6.80 1.00 -16.99
N ARG A 159 -7.78 1.41 -17.78
CA ARG A 159 -7.62 1.49 -19.23
C ARG A 159 -6.71 2.63 -19.65
N SER A 160 -6.76 3.77 -18.94
CA SER A 160 -5.96 4.95 -19.28
C SER A 160 -4.46 4.76 -18.99
N ILE A 161 -4.11 3.96 -17.99
CA ILE A 161 -2.72 3.68 -17.61
C ILE A 161 -2.14 2.43 -18.26
N ARG A 162 -2.96 1.68 -19.02
CA ARG A 162 -2.47 0.49 -19.73
C ARG A 162 -1.50 0.92 -20.82
N PRO A 163 -0.28 0.34 -20.90
CA PRO A 163 0.59 0.58 -22.04
C PRO A 163 -0.16 0.22 -23.33
N SER A 164 -0.07 1.09 -24.35
CA SER A 164 -0.58 0.75 -25.66
C SER A 164 0.09 -0.56 -26.08
N SER A 165 -0.67 -1.64 -26.21
CA SER A 165 -0.15 -2.85 -26.81
C SER A 165 0.39 -2.48 -28.19
N HIS A 166 1.69 -2.68 -28.41
CA HIS A 166 2.27 -2.52 -29.73
C HIS A 166 1.46 -3.39 -30.70
N GLU A 167 0.61 -2.75 -31.50
CA GLU A 167 0.15 -3.30 -32.77
C GLU A 167 1.39 -3.36 -33.64
N GLY A 168 1.97 -4.52 -33.80
CA GLY A 168 3.06 -4.69 -34.74
C GLY A 168 4.01 -5.83 -34.46
N GLU A 169 3.51 -7.05 -34.55
CA GLU A 169 4.29 -8.14 -35.16
C GLU A 169 3.32 -9.01 -35.98
N LYS A 170 3.26 -8.69 -37.27
CA LYS A 170 2.80 -9.62 -38.30
C LYS A 170 3.99 -10.40 -38.82
#